data_2becd22bdf6920635173ea6d6bfd53f4
#
_entry.id   2becd22bdf6920635173ea6d6bfd53f4
#
_cell.length_a   1.000
_cell.length_b   1.000
_cell.length_c   1.000
_cell.angle_alpha   90.00
_cell.angle_beta   90.00
_cell.angle_gamma   90.00
#
_symmetry.space_group_name_H-M   'P 1'
#
loop_
_entity.id
_entity.type
_entity.pdbx_description
1 polymer ?
#
loop_
_entity_poly.entity_id
_entity_poly.type
_entity_poly.pdbx_seq_one_letter_code
_entity_poly.pdbx_strand_id
1 'polypeptide(L)'
;MLFVGSNYPFAEVMFKPNVKFIQIDNNPQVLGKRHKTDVAILADAKKSLQRFIELGEDSQPSAWYAANVDNVANWNQYNDDMMNRTDSDLRFEPAFKEINRISEDDAIYSIDVGDVTQNAVRLLKVNGKQPWITSGLFATMGVGLPGSIAAKLSYPNRQVFNLAGDGAAAMVMQDLSTQVAYHLPVINVVFSNDALGFIEDEQEDDNHEWFGISLPQTDFAKVAEGQGMTGITVDKFDQMKPAFDKAVELTKAGKPVLIDIKITNERPIPVEKLILDADKYDQKTIDDFKKRYYAEKLVPLSDYLKKHNVQ
;
A
#
# COMPACT_ATOMS: atom_id res chain seq x y z
N MET A 1 -0.04 -22.70 -11.78
CA MET A 1 0.11 -21.89 -10.57
C MET A 1 0.46 -22.77 -9.39
N LEU A 2 1.42 -22.39 -8.55
CA LEU A 2 1.77 -23.11 -7.33
C LEU A 2 1.42 -22.25 -6.11
N PHE A 3 0.59 -22.78 -5.22
CA PHE A 3 0.25 -22.17 -3.92
C PHE A 3 0.88 -22.96 -2.79
N VAL A 4 1.56 -22.28 -1.90
CA VAL A 4 2.27 -22.88 -0.77
C VAL A 4 1.84 -22.19 0.52
N GLY A 5 1.09 -22.90 1.37
CA GLY A 5 0.63 -22.40 2.67
C GLY A 5 -0.30 -21.19 2.58
N SER A 6 -1.07 -21.07 1.49
CA SER A 6 -1.95 -19.92 1.23
C SER A 6 -3.38 -20.37 0.97
N ASN A 7 -4.32 -19.71 1.65
CA ASN A 7 -5.76 -19.86 1.41
C ASN A 7 -6.30 -18.89 0.34
N TYR A 8 -5.50 -18.08 -0.23
CA TYR A 8 -5.72 -17.01 -1.21
C TYR A 8 -7.22 -16.66 -1.44
N PRO A 9 -7.81 -15.76 -0.66
CA PRO A 9 -9.26 -15.57 -0.60
C PRO A 9 -9.88 -15.04 -1.91
N PHE A 10 -9.09 -14.41 -2.78
CA PHE A 10 -9.52 -13.80 -4.04
C PHE A 10 -9.26 -14.66 -5.28
N ALA A 11 -8.87 -15.92 -5.10
CA ALA A 11 -8.52 -16.81 -6.22
C ALA A 11 -9.64 -16.97 -7.26
N GLU A 12 -10.90 -16.93 -6.83
CA GLU A 12 -12.07 -17.07 -7.72
C GLU A 12 -12.20 -15.91 -8.71
N VAL A 13 -11.83 -14.68 -8.30
CA VAL A 13 -11.96 -13.48 -9.13
C VAL A 13 -10.65 -13.12 -9.86
N MET A 14 -9.49 -13.51 -9.32
CA MET A 14 -8.19 -13.13 -9.88
C MET A 14 -7.65 -14.13 -10.91
N PHE A 15 -8.08 -15.37 -10.88
CA PHE A 15 -7.58 -16.40 -11.80
C PHE A 15 -8.67 -16.97 -12.70
N LYS A 16 -8.32 -17.16 -13.99
CA LYS A 16 -9.23 -17.79 -14.93
C LYS A 16 -9.53 -19.24 -14.52
N PRO A 17 -10.74 -19.75 -14.75
CA PRO A 17 -11.14 -21.11 -14.32
C PRO A 17 -10.28 -22.24 -14.88
N ASN A 18 -9.59 -22.03 -16.00
CA ASN A 18 -8.78 -23.03 -16.68
C ASN A 18 -7.29 -23.02 -16.28
N VAL A 19 -6.90 -22.17 -15.31
CA VAL A 19 -5.52 -22.18 -14.78
C VAL A 19 -5.32 -23.44 -13.95
N LYS A 20 -4.26 -24.20 -14.24
CA LYS A 20 -3.90 -25.38 -13.44
C LYS A 20 -3.30 -24.95 -12.10
N PHE A 21 -3.83 -25.52 -11.03
CA PHE A 21 -3.42 -25.25 -9.66
C PHE A 21 -2.78 -26.46 -8.99
N ILE A 22 -1.59 -26.25 -8.44
CA ILE A 22 -0.93 -27.12 -7.46
C ILE A 22 -1.01 -26.40 -6.13
N GLN A 23 -1.57 -27.03 -5.11
CA GLN A 23 -1.71 -26.45 -3.79
C GLN A 23 -1.06 -27.33 -2.73
N ILE A 24 -0.19 -26.73 -1.93
CA ILE A 24 0.48 -27.37 -0.79
C ILE A 24 -0.02 -26.70 0.49
N ASP A 25 -0.60 -27.47 1.38
CA ASP A 25 -1.02 -26.97 2.70
C ASP A 25 -0.99 -28.11 3.72
N ASN A 26 -0.78 -27.80 4.99
CA ASN A 26 -0.88 -28.77 6.09
C ASN A 26 -2.31 -28.85 6.68
N ASN A 27 -3.22 -27.97 6.22
CA ASN A 27 -4.64 -28.02 6.59
C ASN A 27 -5.47 -28.56 5.42
N PRO A 28 -6.06 -29.75 5.55
CA PRO A 28 -6.87 -30.35 4.46
C PRO A 28 -8.11 -29.53 4.10
N GLN A 29 -8.59 -28.67 5.01
CA GLN A 29 -9.82 -27.86 4.79
C GLN A 29 -9.62 -26.70 3.82
N VAL A 30 -8.37 -26.32 3.53
CA VAL A 30 -8.08 -25.22 2.59
C VAL A 30 -7.75 -25.70 1.19
N LEU A 31 -7.41 -27.00 1.03
CA LEU A 31 -7.12 -27.58 -0.29
C LEU A 31 -8.36 -27.58 -1.18
N GLY A 32 -8.28 -26.92 -2.32
CA GLY A 32 -9.39 -26.80 -3.29
C GLY A 32 -10.55 -25.89 -2.85
N LYS A 33 -10.43 -25.19 -1.71
CA LYS A 33 -11.54 -24.38 -1.16
C LYS A 33 -11.90 -23.17 -2.02
N ARG A 34 -10.91 -22.52 -2.63
CA ARG A 34 -11.08 -21.25 -3.35
C ARG A 34 -10.96 -21.36 -4.86
N HIS A 35 -10.31 -22.41 -5.34
CA HIS A 35 -10.15 -22.69 -6.76
C HIS A 35 -10.02 -24.19 -6.95
N LYS A 36 -10.50 -24.70 -8.08
CA LYS A 36 -10.30 -26.11 -8.44
C LYS A 36 -8.80 -26.42 -8.45
N THR A 37 -8.40 -27.38 -7.63
CA THR A 37 -7.00 -27.77 -7.49
C THR A 37 -6.76 -29.06 -8.29
N ASP A 38 -5.83 -29.01 -9.25
CA ASP A 38 -5.47 -30.16 -10.08
C ASP A 38 -4.59 -31.13 -9.31
N VAL A 39 -3.68 -30.60 -8.46
CA VAL A 39 -2.80 -31.41 -7.58
C VAL A 39 -2.85 -30.83 -6.18
N ALA A 40 -3.43 -31.58 -5.25
CA ALA A 40 -3.48 -31.23 -3.84
C ALA A 40 -2.42 -32.01 -3.05
N ILE A 41 -1.54 -31.33 -2.32
CA ILE A 41 -0.47 -31.91 -1.53
C ILE A 41 -0.70 -31.56 -0.07
N LEU A 42 -1.19 -32.52 0.72
CA LEU A 42 -1.33 -32.37 2.18
C LEU A 42 0.01 -32.63 2.85
N ALA A 43 0.80 -31.60 3.04
CA ALA A 43 2.14 -31.71 3.59
C ALA A 43 2.68 -30.39 4.13
N ASP A 44 3.77 -30.48 4.89
CA ASP A 44 4.57 -29.33 5.31
C ASP A 44 5.21 -28.63 4.10
N ALA A 45 5.10 -27.30 4.04
CA ALA A 45 5.60 -26.49 2.93
C ALA A 45 7.10 -26.65 2.70
N LYS A 46 7.92 -26.61 3.79
CA LYS A 46 9.37 -26.71 3.70
C LYS A 46 9.79 -28.08 3.14
N LYS A 47 9.21 -29.17 3.66
CA LYS A 47 9.51 -30.54 3.20
C LYS A 47 9.11 -30.74 1.73
N SER A 48 7.95 -30.19 1.34
CA SER A 48 7.50 -30.28 -0.05
C SER A 48 8.41 -29.52 -1.01
N LEU A 49 8.81 -28.30 -0.65
CA LEU A 49 9.75 -27.51 -1.46
C LEU A 49 11.13 -28.16 -1.54
N GLN A 50 11.64 -28.72 -0.44
CA GLN A 50 12.89 -29.50 -0.45
C GLN A 50 12.78 -30.67 -1.43
N ARG A 51 11.66 -31.41 -1.39
CA ARG A 51 11.45 -32.53 -2.32
C ARG A 51 11.33 -32.08 -3.78
N PHE A 52 10.73 -30.93 -4.03
CA PHE A 52 10.69 -30.37 -5.38
C PHE A 52 12.08 -29.99 -5.89
N ILE A 53 12.94 -29.41 -5.04
CA ILE A 53 14.33 -29.10 -5.39
C ILE A 53 15.11 -30.39 -5.71
N GLU A 54 14.94 -31.45 -4.92
CA GLU A 54 15.60 -32.75 -5.15
C GLU A 54 15.17 -33.42 -6.47
N LEU A 55 13.91 -33.24 -6.85
CA LEU A 55 13.33 -33.84 -8.06
C LEU A 55 13.40 -32.94 -9.29
N GLY A 56 13.66 -31.64 -9.06
CA GLY A 56 13.71 -30.65 -10.12
C GLY A 56 14.97 -30.79 -10.96
N GLU A 57 14.82 -30.47 -12.22
CA GLU A 57 15.92 -30.28 -13.16
C GLU A 57 16.10 -28.79 -13.42
N ASP A 58 17.34 -28.36 -13.62
CA ASP A 58 17.62 -26.99 -14.02
C ASP A 58 16.99 -26.69 -15.37
N SER A 59 16.15 -25.68 -15.42
CA SER A 59 15.51 -25.24 -16.65
C SER A 59 16.05 -23.88 -17.09
N GLN A 60 16.16 -23.68 -18.40
CA GLN A 60 16.47 -22.36 -18.93
C GLN A 60 15.28 -21.42 -18.74
N PRO A 61 15.53 -20.12 -18.49
CA PRO A 61 14.47 -19.14 -18.39
C PRO A 61 13.58 -19.14 -19.64
N SER A 62 12.27 -19.25 -19.43
CA SER A 62 11.31 -19.19 -20.54
C SER A 62 11.16 -17.75 -21.06
N ALA A 63 10.65 -17.60 -22.29
CA ALA A 63 10.30 -16.29 -22.82
C ALA A 63 9.28 -15.54 -21.93
N TRP A 64 8.34 -16.28 -21.31
CA TRP A 64 7.41 -15.72 -20.33
C TRP A 64 8.15 -15.16 -19.10
N TYR A 65 9.15 -15.87 -18.58
CA TYR A 65 9.96 -15.37 -17.45
C TYR A 65 10.72 -14.10 -17.84
N ALA A 66 11.38 -14.09 -18.99
CA ALA A 66 12.11 -12.93 -19.48
C ALA A 66 11.20 -11.70 -19.61
N ALA A 67 10.02 -11.85 -20.24
CA ALA A 67 9.04 -10.76 -20.35
C ALA A 67 8.56 -10.26 -18.97
N ASN A 68 8.39 -11.13 -17.97
CA ASN A 68 8.01 -10.70 -16.63
C ASN A 68 9.14 -9.97 -15.89
N VAL A 69 10.40 -10.34 -16.11
CA VAL A 69 11.55 -9.59 -15.58
C VAL A 69 11.56 -8.17 -16.12
N ASP A 70 11.35 -8.00 -17.44
CA ASP A 70 11.27 -6.69 -18.07
C ASP A 70 10.06 -5.88 -17.55
N ASN A 71 8.89 -6.50 -17.41
CA ASN A 71 7.71 -5.85 -16.85
C ASN A 71 7.95 -5.35 -15.42
N VAL A 72 8.61 -6.13 -14.57
CA VAL A 72 8.96 -5.70 -13.20
C VAL A 72 9.95 -4.53 -13.23
N ALA A 73 10.95 -4.56 -14.12
CA ALA A 73 11.90 -3.47 -14.25
C ALA A 73 11.20 -2.17 -14.68
N ASN A 74 10.30 -2.24 -15.65
CA ASN A 74 9.50 -1.12 -16.13
C ASN A 74 8.58 -0.57 -15.07
N TRP A 75 7.91 -1.44 -14.30
CA TRP A 75 7.09 -1.05 -13.17
C TRP A 75 7.90 -0.32 -12.09
N ASN A 76 9.08 -0.80 -11.75
CA ASN A 76 9.96 -0.16 -10.80
C ASN A 76 10.41 1.22 -11.30
N GLN A 77 10.76 1.33 -12.60
CA GLN A 77 11.12 2.62 -13.19
C GLN A 77 9.96 3.62 -13.14
N TYR A 78 8.74 3.16 -13.47
CA TYR A 78 7.53 4.00 -13.34
C TYR A 78 7.36 4.53 -11.92
N ASN A 79 7.48 3.67 -10.91
CA ASN A 79 7.35 4.08 -9.51
C ASN A 79 8.47 5.05 -9.09
N ASP A 80 9.70 4.82 -9.54
CA ASP A 80 10.83 5.74 -9.28
C ASP A 80 10.59 7.11 -9.93
N ASP A 81 10.07 7.17 -11.15
CA ASP A 81 9.71 8.41 -11.83
C ASP A 81 8.59 9.16 -11.07
N MET A 82 7.56 8.43 -10.60
CA MET A 82 6.49 9.03 -9.80
C MET A 82 7.01 9.58 -8.46
N MET A 83 7.87 8.87 -7.77
CA MET A 83 8.50 9.35 -6.53
C MET A 83 9.37 10.60 -6.72
N ASN A 84 9.85 10.84 -7.94
CA ASN A 84 10.68 12.01 -8.28
C ASN A 84 9.89 13.18 -8.87
N ARG A 85 8.59 13.05 -9.07
CA ARG A 85 7.75 14.15 -9.60
C ARG A 85 7.63 15.29 -8.61
N THR A 86 7.70 16.52 -9.15
CA THR A 86 7.48 17.77 -8.41
C THR A 86 6.62 18.76 -9.20
N ASP A 87 6.02 18.30 -10.27
CA ASP A 87 5.25 19.09 -11.25
C ASP A 87 3.74 19.07 -11.02
N SER A 88 3.30 18.46 -9.92
CA SER A 88 1.89 18.33 -9.54
C SER A 88 1.71 18.64 -8.06
N ASP A 89 0.49 18.61 -7.58
CA ASP A 89 0.18 18.68 -6.15
C ASP A 89 0.83 17.53 -5.37
N LEU A 90 0.95 17.67 -4.05
CA LEU A 90 1.54 16.64 -3.20
C LEU A 90 0.71 15.36 -3.24
N ARG A 91 1.40 14.23 -3.25
CA ARG A 91 0.86 12.88 -3.33
C ARG A 91 1.62 11.94 -2.41
N PHE A 92 1.22 10.67 -2.42
CA PHE A 92 1.91 9.62 -1.67
C PHE A 92 3.37 9.43 -2.11
N GLU A 93 3.62 9.42 -3.42
CA GLU A 93 4.90 8.97 -3.98
C GLU A 93 6.12 9.76 -3.47
N PRO A 94 6.14 11.09 -3.43
CA PRO A 94 7.27 11.84 -2.89
C PRO A 94 7.53 11.57 -1.41
N ALA A 95 6.47 11.32 -0.62
CA ALA A 95 6.61 10.97 0.78
C ALA A 95 7.25 9.59 0.95
N PHE A 96 6.86 8.61 0.14
CA PHE A 96 7.47 7.28 0.15
C PHE A 96 8.94 7.31 -0.30
N LYS A 97 9.33 8.23 -1.17
CA LYS A 97 10.75 8.49 -1.45
C LYS A 97 11.52 8.84 -0.18
N GLU A 98 10.98 9.74 0.63
CA GLU A 98 11.62 10.16 1.87
C GLU A 98 11.57 9.06 2.93
N ILE A 99 10.48 8.32 3.05
CA ILE A 99 10.40 7.15 3.92
C ILE A 99 11.49 6.14 3.56
N ASN A 100 11.65 5.78 2.27
CA ASN A 100 12.70 4.88 1.81
C ASN A 100 14.10 5.43 2.14
N ARG A 101 14.32 6.74 1.98
CA ARG A 101 15.62 7.39 2.24
C ARG A 101 16.04 7.29 3.71
N ILE A 102 15.09 7.44 4.63
CA ILE A 102 15.41 7.49 6.08
C ILE A 102 15.22 6.13 6.77
N SER A 103 14.70 5.14 6.09
CA SER A 103 14.45 3.81 6.67
C SER A 103 15.73 3.07 6.98
N GLU A 104 15.81 2.55 8.19
CA GLU A 104 16.87 1.64 8.62
C GLU A 104 16.63 0.23 8.04
N ASP A 105 17.71 -0.53 7.93
CA ASP A 105 17.71 -1.88 7.30
C ASP A 105 16.70 -2.85 7.91
N ASP A 106 16.34 -2.65 9.17
CA ASP A 106 15.42 -3.50 9.93
C ASP A 106 14.21 -2.71 10.46
N ALA A 107 13.89 -1.56 9.87
CA ALA A 107 12.72 -0.77 10.23
C ALA A 107 11.44 -1.60 10.25
N ILE A 108 10.48 -1.24 11.09
CA ILE A 108 9.16 -1.87 11.17
C ILE A 108 8.11 -0.89 10.64
N TYR A 109 7.29 -1.35 9.72
CA TYR A 109 6.19 -0.56 9.17
C TYR A 109 4.86 -1.05 9.72
N SER A 110 4.15 -0.21 10.45
CA SER A 110 2.76 -0.40 10.80
C SER A 110 1.92 0.44 9.83
N ILE A 111 1.23 -0.25 8.93
CA ILE A 111 0.55 0.38 7.79
C ILE A 111 -0.94 0.22 7.99
N ASP A 112 -1.65 1.33 8.00
CA ASP A 112 -3.09 1.35 8.12
C ASP A 112 -3.78 0.96 6.80
N VAL A 113 -5.09 0.82 6.82
CA VAL A 113 -5.89 0.34 5.70
C VAL A 113 -6.42 1.50 4.87
N GLY A 114 -6.36 1.37 3.55
CA GLY A 114 -6.79 2.35 2.55
C GLY A 114 -5.73 2.52 1.46
N ASP A 115 -5.74 3.63 0.76
CA ASP A 115 -4.77 3.97 -0.30
C ASP A 115 -3.32 3.92 0.18
N VAL A 116 -3.10 4.24 1.44
CA VAL A 116 -1.79 4.12 2.08
C VAL A 116 -1.24 2.69 2.01
N THR A 117 -2.10 1.66 2.11
CA THR A 117 -1.68 0.25 1.98
C THR A 117 -1.23 -0.06 0.55
N GLN A 118 -2.01 0.35 -0.45
CA GLN A 118 -1.66 0.16 -1.86
C GLN A 118 -0.35 0.86 -2.21
N ASN A 119 -0.21 2.11 -1.78
CA ASN A 119 1.00 2.89 -2.01
C ASN A 119 2.21 2.29 -1.27
N ALA A 120 2.04 1.79 -0.05
CA ALA A 120 3.10 1.11 0.67
C ALA A 120 3.59 -0.15 -0.06
N VAL A 121 2.66 -1.00 -0.53
CA VAL A 121 3.01 -2.21 -1.32
C VAL A 121 3.76 -1.86 -2.60
N ARG A 122 3.38 -0.75 -3.25
CA ARG A 122 3.94 -0.30 -4.51
C ARG A 122 5.30 0.37 -4.37
N LEU A 123 5.50 1.16 -3.31
CA LEU A 123 6.57 2.16 -3.24
C LEU A 123 7.64 1.87 -2.17
N LEU A 124 7.33 1.10 -1.12
CA LEU A 124 8.33 0.74 -0.12
C LEU A 124 9.36 -0.23 -0.70
N LYS A 125 10.63 0.14 -0.58
CA LYS A 125 11.77 -0.69 -1.00
C LYS A 125 12.22 -1.56 0.18
N VAL A 126 11.64 -2.75 0.29
CA VAL A 126 11.92 -3.69 1.40
C VAL A 126 13.02 -4.69 1.04
N ASN A 127 13.79 -5.12 2.05
CA ASN A 127 14.94 -6.01 1.90
C ASN A 127 14.76 -7.38 2.58
N GLY A 128 13.54 -7.69 3.03
CA GLY A 128 13.21 -8.95 3.72
C GLY A 128 13.49 -8.97 5.21
N LYS A 129 14.10 -7.93 5.80
CA LYS A 129 14.32 -7.80 7.25
C LYS A 129 13.31 -6.89 7.93
N GLN A 130 12.48 -6.21 7.16
CA GLN A 130 11.54 -5.19 7.58
C GLN A 130 10.13 -5.77 7.72
N PRO A 131 9.65 -6.05 8.94
CA PRO A 131 8.31 -6.56 9.16
C PRO A 131 7.25 -5.51 8.82
N TRP A 132 6.12 -6.01 8.32
CA TRP A 132 4.91 -5.23 8.10
C TRP A 132 3.81 -5.66 9.06
N ILE A 133 3.09 -4.70 9.59
CA ILE A 133 1.89 -4.90 10.41
C ILE A 133 0.74 -4.23 9.68
N THR A 134 -0.28 -4.96 9.32
CA THR A 134 -1.49 -4.42 8.70
C THR A 134 -2.66 -5.39 8.87
N SER A 135 -3.89 -4.89 8.74
CA SER A 135 -5.11 -5.72 8.76
C SER A 135 -5.40 -6.30 7.37
N GLY A 136 -4.57 -7.28 6.93
CA GLY A 136 -4.56 -7.78 5.56
C GLY A 136 -5.82 -8.53 5.11
N LEU A 137 -6.59 -9.14 6.02
CA LEU A 137 -7.82 -9.89 5.67
C LEU A 137 -9.09 -9.16 6.05
N PHE A 138 -9.10 -8.52 7.23
CA PHE A 138 -10.28 -7.84 7.77
C PHE A 138 -10.40 -6.41 7.29
N ALA A 139 -9.29 -5.86 6.78
CA ALA A 139 -9.20 -4.48 6.28
C ALA A 139 -9.73 -3.44 7.30
N THR A 140 -9.37 -3.60 8.57
CA THR A 140 -9.81 -2.73 9.65
C THR A 140 -8.96 -1.46 9.69
N MET A 141 -9.56 -0.31 9.40
CA MET A 141 -8.94 1.00 9.63
C MET A 141 -8.64 1.22 11.13
N GLY A 142 -7.60 1.99 11.44
CA GLY A 142 -7.16 2.26 12.81
C GLY A 142 -6.18 1.22 13.37
N VAL A 143 -5.65 0.31 12.56
CA VAL A 143 -4.64 -0.68 12.98
C VAL A 143 -3.22 -0.11 13.05
N GLY A 144 -2.93 0.93 12.27
CA GLY A 144 -1.57 1.47 12.11
C GLY A 144 -0.97 1.98 13.41
N LEU A 145 -1.67 2.85 14.11
CA LEU A 145 -1.18 3.46 15.35
C LEU A 145 -0.98 2.42 16.48
N PRO A 146 -1.98 1.60 16.89
CA PRO A 146 -1.76 0.58 17.91
C PRO A 146 -0.72 -0.46 17.49
N GLY A 147 -0.65 -0.83 16.23
CA GLY A 147 0.38 -1.71 15.70
C GLY A 147 1.79 -1.13 15.88
N SER A 148 1.97 0.16 15.66
CA SER A 148 3.26 0.85 15.85
C SER A 148 3.66 0.93 17.33
N ILE A 149 2.69 1.13 18.23
CA ILE A 149 2.91 1.09 19.68
C ILE A 149 3.39 -0.31 20.09
N ALA A 150 2.68 -1.35 19.67
CA ALA A 150 3.05 -2.73 19.95
C ALA A 150 4.43 -3.08 19.39
N ALA A 151 4.73 -2.65 18.16
CA ALA A 151 6.03 -2.86 17.55
C ALA A 151 7.16 -2.19 18.34
N LYS A 152 6.96 -0.94 18.75
CA LYS A 152 7.99 -0.19 19.48
C LYS A 152 8.23 -0.72 20.89
N LEU A 153 7.19 -1.20 21.56
CA LEU A 153 7.30 -1.88 22.85
C LEU A 153 8.03 -3.22 22.73
N SER A 154 7.74 -3.98 21.66
CA SER A 154 8.36 -5.30 21.43
C SER A 154 9.80 -5.21 20.94
N TYR A 155 10.11 -4.15 20.18
CA TYR A 155 11.41 -3.93 19.55
C TYR A 155 11.93 -2.51 19.82
N PRO A 156 12.31 -2.17 21.05
CA PRO A 156 12.60 -0.79 21.47
C PRO A 156 13.75 -0.14 20.71
N ASN A 157 14.67 -0.92 20.17
CA ASN A 157 15.85 -0.42 19.46
C ASN A 157 15.65 -0.27 17.94
N ARG A 158 14.54 -0.75 17.39
CA ARG A 158 14.28 -0.66 15.95
C ARG A 158 13.52 0.62 15.62
N GLN A 159 13.79 1.17 14.45
CA GLN A 159 12.98 2.25 13.88
C GLN A 159 11.56 1.75 13.58
N VAL A 160 10.54 2.52 13.94
CA VAL A 160 9.14 2.15 13.70
C VAL A 160 8.42 3.30 13.01
N PHE A 161 7.72 2.98 11.94
CA PHE A 161 6.81 3.87 11.25
C PHE A 161 5.36 3.47 11.51
N ASN A 162 4.49 4.46 11.66
CA ASN A 162 3.05 4.35 11.49
C ASN A 162 2.67 5.14 10.25
N LEU A 163 2.08 4.46 9.25
CA LEU A 163 1.66 5.07 7.99
C LEU A 163 0.13 4.95 7.89
N ALA A 164 -0.58 6.06 7.90
CA ALA A 164 -2.04 6.08 7.94
C ALA A 164 -2.64 7.14 7.01
N GLY A 165 -3.80 6.88 6.42
CA GLY A 165 -4.65 7.92 5.88
C GLY A 165 -5.34 8.69 7.00
N ASP A 166 -5.87 9.87 6.69
CA ASP A 166 -6.56 10.74 7.65
C ASP A 166 -7.78 10.09 8.29
N GLY A 167 -8.60 9.37 7.52
CA GLY A 167 -9.75 8.63 8.05
C GLY A 167 -9.34 7.57 9.07
N ALA A 168 -8.29 6.81 8.80
CA ALA A 168 -7.76 5.81 9.70
C ALA A 168 -7.12 6.43 10.95
N ALA A 169 -6.35 7.51 10.78
CA ALA A 169 -5.75 8.26 11.88
C ALA A 169 -6.82 8.85 12.80
N ALA A 170 -7.91 9.40 12.25
CA ALA A 170 -9.01 9.98 13.02
C ALA A 170 -9.71 8.95 13.95
N MET A 171 -9.74 7.67 13.57
CA MET A 171 -10.37 6.61 14.38
C MET A 171 -9.62 6.33 15.69
N VAL A 172 -8.32 6.58 15.75
CA VAL A 172 -7.44 6.14 16.86
C VAL A 172 -6.47 7.21 17.33
N MET A 173 -6.59 8.46 16.87
CA MET A 173 -5.66 9.56 17.17
C MET A 173 -5.46 9.82 18.67
N GLN A 174 -6.42 9.45 19.53
CA GLN A 174 -6.29 9.57 20.99
C GLN A 174 -5.11 8.76 21.54
N ASP A 175 -4.71 7.68 20.87
CA ASP A 175 -3.60 6.82 21.29
C ASP A 175 -2.21 7.40 20.96
N LEU A 176 -2.13 8.56 20.29
CA LEU A 176 -0.89 9.33 20.21
C LEU A 176 -0.38 9.72 21.62
N SER A 177 -1.30 9.98 22.56
CA SER A 177 -0.98 10.23 23.96
C SER A 177 -0.27 9.04 24.63
N THR A 178 -0.55 7.83 24.21
CA THR A 178 0.13 6.61 24.68
C THR A 178 1.60 6.60 24.25
N GLN A 179 1.89 6.98 22.99
CA GLN A 179 3.29 7.10 22.54
C GLN A 179 4.07 8.15 23.34
N VAL A 180 3.43 9.27 23.68
CA VAL A 180 4.04 10.31 24.50
C VAL A 180 4.27 9.83 25.93
N ALA A 181 3.27 9.26 26.57
CA ALA A 181 3.32 8.80 27.96
C ALA A 181 4.38 7.71 28.19
N TYR A 182 4.56 6.83 27.22
CA TYR A 182 5.54 5.73 27.30
C TYR A 182 6.86 6.02 26.59
N HIS A 183 7.08 7.26 26.12
CA HIS A 183 8.29 7.67 25.41
C HIS A 183 8.63 6.73 24.25
N LEU A 184 7.67 6.45 23.40
CA LEU A 184 7.83 5.55 22.25
C LEU A 184 8.20 6.36 21.00
N PRO A 185 9.47 6.41 20.58
CA PRO A 185 9.92 7.19 19.43
C PRO A 185 9.48 6.52 18.11
N VAL A 186 8.26 6.79 17.70
CA VAL A 186 7.64 6.36 16.44
C VAL A 186 7.57 7.55 15.48
N ILE A 187 7.82 7.32 14.21
CA ILE A 187 7.55 8.27 13.12
C ILE A 187 6.13 7.98 12.61
N ASN A 188 5.19 8.84 12.99
CA ASN A 188 3.82 8.77 12.48
C ASN A 188 3.72 9.66 11.23
N VAL A 189 3.21 9.11 10.13
CA VAL A 189 2.94 9.83 8.88
C VAL A 189 1.46 9.68 8.57
N VAL A 190 0.75 10.80 8.53
CA VAL A 190 -0.64 10.87 8.13
C VAL A 190 -0.72 11.50 6.74
N PHE A 191 -1.37 10.81 5.82
CA PHE A 191 -1.66 11.29 4.48
C PHE A 191 -3.09 11.84 4.48
N SER A 192 -3.20 13.17 4.45
CA SER A 192 -4.49 13.86 4.59
C SER A 192 -4.98 14.35 3.23
N ASN A 193 -6.04 13.72 2.74
CA ASN A 193 -6.75 14.10 1.52
C ASN A 193 -8.21 14.53 1.77
N ASP A 194 -8.62 14.59 3.05
CA ASP A 194 -9.97 14.93 3.50
C ASP A 194 -11.07 14.01 2.92
N ALA A 195 -10.69 12.77 2.58
CA ALA A 195 -11.61 11.81 1.98
C ALA A 195 -11.25 10.35 2.30
N LEU A 196 -12.23 9.47 2.20
CA LEU A 196 -12.05 8.02 2.15
C LEU A 196 -11.70 7.62 0.71
N GLY A 197 -10.47 7.92 0.25
CA GLY A 197 -10.06 7.83 -1.16
C GLY A 197 -10.27 6.45 -1.77
N PHE A 198 -9.93 5.38 -1.04
CA PHE A 198 -10.16 4.02 -1.53
C PHE A 198 -11.64 3.72 -1.81
N ILE A 199 -12.54 4.22 -0.97
CA ILE A 199 -14.00 4.07 -1.17
C ILE A 199 -14.49 4.95 -2.32
N GLU A 200 -13.89 6.12 -2.49
CA GLU A 200 -14.14 6.99 -3.66
C GLU A 200 -13.80 6.28 -4.96
N ASP A 201 -12.61 5.69 -5.04
CA ASP A 201 -12.16 4.90 -6.18
C ASP A 201 -13.11 3.73 -6.49
N GLU A 202 -13.55 2.97 -5.44
CA GLU A 202 -14.50 1.87 -5.61
C GLU A 202 -15.87 2.35 -6.10
N GLN A 203 -16.38 3.46 -5.58
CA GLN A 203 -17.64 4.05 -6.04
C GLN A 203 -17.55 4.49 -7.51
N GLU A 204 -16.41 5.07 -7.91
CA GLU A 204 -16.18 5.43 -9.31
C GLU A 204 -16.10 4.22 -10.23
N ASP A 205 -15.39 3.18 -9.82
CA ASP A 205 -15.22 1.95 -10.60
C ASP A 205 -16.55 1.25 -10.85
N ASP A 206 -17.46 1.31 -9.86
CA ASP A 206 -18.82 0.78 -9.97
C ASP A 206 -19.81 1.78 -10.58
N ASN A 207 -19.32 2.96 -11.01
CA ASN A 207 -20.13 4.06 -11.55
C ASN A 207 -21.24 4.55 -10.59
N HIS A 208 -20.93 4.57 -9.29
CA HIS A 208 -21.78 5.18 -8.29
C HIS A 208 -21.47 6.66 -8.13
N GLU A 209 -22.45 7.44 -7.62
CA GLU A 209 -22.18 8.79 -7.14
C GLU A 209 -21.41 8.74 -5.82
N TRP A 210 -20.56 9.72 -5.60
CA TRP A 210 -19.82 9.86 -4.35
C TRP A 210 -20.76 10.10 -3.18
N PHE A 211 -20.73 9.19 -2.23
CA PHE A 211 -21.58 9.28 -1.04
C PHE A 211 -20.81 8.86 0.21
N GLY A 212 -20.81 9.74 1.22
CA GLY A 212 -20.25 9.45 2.53
C GLY A 212 -18.72 9.35 2.57
N ILE A 213 -18.02 9.83 1.54
CA ILE A 213 -16.57 9.75 1.43
C ILE A 213 -15.84 10.96 2.02
N SER A 214 -16.47 12.12 2.07
CA SER A 214 -15.83 13.36 2.54
C SER A 214 -15.58 13.31 4.04
N LEU A 215 -14.40 13.71 4.45
CA LEU A 215 -13.99 13.82 5.84
C LEU A 215 -13.82 15.31 6.22
N PRO A 216 -14.00 15.65 7.52
CA PRO A 216 -13.67 16.99 8.01
C PRO A 216 -12.17 17.24 7.89
N GLN A 217 -11.80 18.46 7.48
CA GLN A 217 -10.40 18.89 7.49
C GLN A 217 -9.84 18.88 8.91
N THR A 218 -9.02 17.89 9.19
CA THR A 218 -8.35 17.76 10.48
C THR A 218 -6.88 18.16 10.34
N ASP A 219 -6.42 19.02 11.24
CA ASP A 219 -5.00 19.36 11.39
C ASP A 219 -4.36 18.37 12.36
N PHE A 220 -3.87 17.24 11.84
CA PHE A 220 -3.28 16.19 12.68
C PHE A 220 -1.98 16.63 13.33
N ALA A 221 -1.24 17.58 12.77
CA ALA A 221 -0.07 18.15 13.41
C ALA A 221 -0.47 18.87 14.71
N LYS A 222 -1.53 19.68 14.70
CA LYS A 222 -2.06 20.32 15.92
C LYS A 222 -2.68 19.31 16.90
N VAL A 223 -3.31 18.26 16.42
CA VAL A 223 -3.80 17.17 17.28
C VAL A 223 -2.62 16.54 18.04
N ALA A 224 -1.52 16.25 17.35
CA ALA A 224 -0.30 15.71 17.94
C ALA A 224 0.30 16.68 18.98
N GLU A 225 0.38 17.98 18.66
CA GLU A 225 0.87 19.02 19.57
C GLU A 225 0.00 19.11 20.83
N GLY A 226 -1.33 19.07 20.68
CA GLY A 226 -2.28 19.07 21.80
C GLY A 226 -2.14 17.87 22.74
N GLN A 227 -1.55 16.77 22.23
CA GLN A 227 -1.25 15.56 23.01
C GLN A 227 0.21 15.49 23.50
N GLY A 228 1.00 16.55 23.31
CA GLY A 228 2.38 16.66 23.80
C GLY A 228 3.43 16.03 22.86
N MET A 229 3.08 15.75 21.62
CA MET A 229 3.97 15.27 20.56
C MET A 229 4.40 16.42 19.64
N THR A 230 5.52 16.30 18.96
CA THR A 230 5.84 17.24 17.89
C THR A 230 4.99 16.94 16.65
N GLY A 231 4.22 17.92 16.19
CA GLY A 231 3.49 17.90 14.92
C GLY A 231 4.25 18.68 13.84
N ILE A 232 4.25 18.17 12.61
CA ILE A 232 4.88 18.83 11.45
C ILE A 232 3.87 18.75 10.29
N THR A 233 3.47 19.90 9.75
CA THR A 233 2.63 19.94 8.55
C THR A 233 3.51 20.08 7.31
N VAL A 234 3.20 19.29 6.27
CA VAL A 234 3.83 19.34 4.96
C VAL A 234 2.75 19.60 3.92
N ASP A 235 2.76 20.78 3.31
CA ASP A 235 1.85 21.22 2.26
C ASP A 235 2.57 21.60 0.95
N LYS A 236 3.93 21.48 0.94
CA LYS A 236 4.79 21.80 -0.22
C LYS A 236 5.93 20.80 -0.36
N PHE A 237 6.40 20.59 -1.59
CA PHE A 237 7.51 19.69 -1.88
C PHE A 237 8.80 20.00 -1.12
N ASP A 238 9.15 21.27 -0.99
CA ASP A 238 10.39 21.70 -0.34
C ASP A 238 10.40 21.45 1.17
N GLN A 239 9.24 21.29 1.78
CA GLN A 239 9.10 20.94 3.21
C GLN A 239 9.27 19.44 3.47
N MET A 240 9.11 18.58 2.45
CA MET A 240 9.09 17.12 2.61
C MET A 240 10.38 16.61 3.25
N LYS A 241 11.51 16.85 2.59
CA LYS A 241 12.81 16.39 3.11
C LYS A 241 13.14 16.93 4.51
N PRO A 242 13.01 18.24 4.80
CA PRO A 242 13.24 18.78 6.16
C PRO A 242 12.36 18.14 7.23
N ALA A 243 11.08 17.84 6.93
CA ALA A 243 10.17 17.20 7.87
C ALA A 243 10.65 15.80 8.27
N PHE A 244 11.05 14.99 7.29
CA PHE A 244 11.57 13.64 7.54
C PHE A 244 12.94 13.65 8.23
N ASP A 245 13.82 14.59 7.90
CA ASP A 245 15.11 14.77 8.61
C ASP A 245 14.86 15.12 10.08
N LYS A 246 13.89 16.02 10.35
CA LYS A 246 13.50 16.39 11.72
C LYS A 246 12.87 15.23 12.47
N ALA A 247 12.09 14.40 11.81
CA ALA A 247 11.50 13.20 12.42
C ALA A 247 12.58 12.21 12.88
N VAL A 248 13.63 12.02 12.09
CA VAL A 248 14.78 11.18 12.47
C VAL A 248 15.52 11.78 13.67
N GLU A 249 15.74 13.08 13.69
CA GLU A 249 16.38 13.77 14.84
C GLU A 249 15.58 13.55 16.13
N LEU A 250 14.26 13.77 16.07
CA LEU A 250 13.38 13.64 17.24
C LEU A 250 13.30 12.20 17.76
N THR A 251 13.16 11.22 16.86
CA THR A 251 13.08 9.83 17.29
C THR A 251 14.39 9.29 17.82
N LYS A 252 15.55 9.74 17.32
CA LYS A 252 16.86 9.49 17.92
C LYS A 252 17.01 10.12 19.31
N ALA A 253 16.30 11.21 19.57
CA ALA A 253 16.23 11.85 20.91
C ALA A 253 15.15 11.20 21.81
N GLY A 254 14.57 10.05 21.42
CA GLY A 254 13.57 9.33 22.21
C GLY A 254 12.17 9.94 22.19
N LYS A 255 11.85 10.80 21.21
CA LYS A 255 10.56 11.51 21.12
C LYS A 255 9.76 11.02 19.93
N PRO A 256 8.46 10.71 20.10
CA PRO A 256 7.56 10.46 18.96
C PRO A 256 7.31 11.76 18.18
N VAL A 257 6.97 11.61 16.91
CA VAL A 257 6.67 12.70 15.99
C VAL A 257 5.54 12.32 15.05
N LEU A 258 4.74 13.31 14.65
CA LEU A 258 3.74 13.15 13.60
C LEU A 258 4.01 14.14 12.47
N ILE A 259 4.05 13.61 11.24
CA ILE A 259 4.10 14.38 9.99
C ILE A 259 2.72 14.27 9.35
N ASP A 260 2.03 15.39 9.20
CA ASP A 260 0.75 15.52 8.50
C ASP A 260 1.01 16.07 7.10
N ILE A 261 0.88 15.20 6.09
CA ILE A 261 1.16 15.51 4.69
C ILE A 261 -0.17 15.76 3.99
N LYS A 262 -0.38 16.99 3.52
CA LYS A 262 -1.57 17.38 2.77
C LYS A 262 -1.41 16.93 1.32
N ILE A 263 -2.16 15.89 0.95
CA ILE A 263 -2.10 15.30 -0.40
C ILE A 263 -3.40 15.54 -1.15
N THR A 264 -3.34 15.44 -2.47
CA THR A 264 -4.54 15.38 -3.32
C THR A 264 -5.09 13.96 -3.37
N ASN A 265 -6.40 13.87 -3.58
CA ASN A 265 -7.07 12.60 -3.81
C ASN A 265 -6.88 12.20 -5.27
N GLU A 266 -5.85 11.41 -5.55
CA GLU A 266 -5.58 10.84 -6.87
C GLU A 266 -5.43 9.34 -6.76
N ARG A 267 -5.94 8.61 -7.75
CA ARG A 267 -5.83 7.16 -7.80
C ARG A 267 -4.37 6.73 -7.67
N PRO A 268 -4.07 5.79 -6.76
CA PRO A 268 -2.70 5.38 -6.47
C PRO A 268 -2.05 4.60 -7.62
N ILE A 269 -2.85 3.99 -8.48
CA ILE A 269 -2.37 3.15 -9.59
C ILE A 269 -3.03 3.60 -10.89
N PRO A 270 -2.25 3.79 -11.97
CA PRO A 270 -2.83 4.08 -13.29
C PRO A 270 -3.75 2.95 -13.73
N VAL A 271 -4.93 3.29 -14.20
CA VAL A 271 -5.91 2.32 -14.71
C VAL A 271 -5.91 2.35 -16.24
N GLU A 272 -5.77 1.19 -16.88
CA GLU A 272 -5.62 1.14 -18.34
C GLU A 272 -6.87 1.52 -19.12
N LYS A 273 -8.03 1.09 -18.65
CA LYS A 273 -9.34 1.45 -19.20
C LYS A 273 -10.45 1.06 -18.23
N LEU A 274 -11.14 2.02 -17.71
CA LEU A 274 -12.48 1.80 -17.19
C LEU A 274 -13.45 1.90 -18.38
N ILE A 275 -14.02 0.79 -18.79
CA ILE A 275 -15.04 0.73 -19.84
C ILE A 275 -16.33 0.36 -19.15
N LEU A 276 -17.24 1.33 -19.05
CA LEU A 276 -18.60 1.02 -18.66
C LEU A 276 -19.27 0.21 -19.78
N ASP A 277 -19.94 -0.84 -19.38
CA ASP A 277 -20.66 -1.74 -20.29
C ASP A 277 -21.87 -1.01 -20.92
N ALA A 278 -21.79 -0.75 -22.21
CA ALA A 278 -22.84 -0.04 -22.94
C ALA A 278 -24.18 -0.81 -22.97
N ASP A 279 -24.17 -2.10 -22.63
CA ASP A 279 -25.41 -2.88 -22.51
C ASP A 279 -26.09 -2.70 -21.14
N LYS A 280 -25.36 -2.15 -20.15
CA LYS A 280 -25.86 -1.97 -18.79
C LYS A 280 -26.15 -0.51 -18.44
N TYR A 281 -25.46 0.43 -19.07
CA TYR A 281 -25.50 1.84 -18.73
C TYR A 281 -25.92 2.68 -19.94
N ASP A 282 -26.71 3.73 -19.72
CA ASP A 282 -27.07 4.68 -20.77
C ASP A 282 -25.87 5.54 -21.20
N GLN A 283 -25.97 6.14 -22.40
CA GLN A 283 -24.87 6.91 -22.97
C GLN A 283 -24.49 8.14 -22.10
N LYS A 284 -25.47 8.76 -21.44
CA LYS A 284 -25.20 9.90 -20.55
C LYS A 284 -24.35 9.49 -19.36
N THR A 285 -24.70 8.38 -18.74
CA THR A 285 -23.94 7.80 -17.62
C THR A 285 -22.49 7.47 -18.02
N ILE A 286 -22.32 6.87 -19.20
CA ILE A 286 -21.00 6.56 -19.77
C ILE A 286 -20.19 7.85 -20.02
N ASP A 287 -20.82 8.89 -20.56
CA ASP A 287 -20.13 10.14 -20.88
C ASP A 287 -19.78 10.94 -19.61
N ASP A 288 -20.65 10.97 -18.61
CA ASP A 288 -20.40 11.61 -17.32
C ASP A 288 -19.28 10.89 -16.55
N PHE A 289 -19.24 9.56 -16.59
CA PHE A 289 -18.16 8.76 -16.04
C PHE A 289 -16.82 9.06 -16.73
N LYS A 290 -16.78 9.03 -18.06
CA LYS A 290 -15.57 9.37 -18.82
C LYS A 290 -15.06 10.76 -18.50
N LYS A 291 -15.96 11.75 -18.38
CA LYS A 291 -15.60 13.12 -18.05
C LYS A 291 -14.92 13.22 -16.69
N ARG A 292 -15.45 12.53 -15.67
CA ARG A 292 -14.84 12.47 -14.32
C ARG A 292 -13.48 11.79 -14.38
N TYR A 293 -13.43 10.60 -14.93
CA TYR A 293 -12.21 9.80 -15.08
C TYR A 293 -11.07 10.57 -15.78
N TYR A 294 -11.35 11.24 -16.89
CA TYR A 294 -10.32 12.01 -17.61
C TYR A 294 -9.97 13.35 -16.93
N ALA A 295 -10.76 13.82 -15.98
CA ALA A 295 -10.44 15.02 -15.20
C ALA A 295 -9.29 14.77 -14.19
N GLU A 296 -9.08 13.55 -13.77
CA GLU A 296 -8.05 13.17 -12.80
C GLU A 296 -6.60 13.25 -13.32
N LYS A 297 -6.38 13.58 -14.58
CA LYS A 297 -5.05 13.71 -15.23
C LYS A 297 -4.16 12.46 -15.05
N LEU A 298 -4.77 11.30 -14.92
CA LEU A 298 -4.04 10.03 -14.81
C LEU A 298 -3.23 9.78 -16.08
N VAL A 299 -2.00 9.28 -15.91
CA VAL A 299 -1.22 8.74 -17.02
C VAL A 299 -1.48 7.24 -17.06
N PRO A 300 -2.22 6.71 -18.05
CA PRO A 300 -2.43 5.28 -18.17
C PRO A 300 -1.08 4.55 -18.24
N LEU A 301 -0.96 3.42 -17.57
CA LEU A 301 0.26 2.61 -17.61
C LEU A 301 0.66 2.27 -19.04
N SER A 302 -0.31 1.95 -19.92
CA SER A 302 -0.07 1.72 -21.34
C SER A 302 0.58 2.88 -22.08
N ASP A 303 0.20 4.11 -21.73
CA ASP A 303 0.79 5.31 -22.37
C ASP A 303 2.20 5.59 -21.81
N TYR A 304 2.40 5.31 -20.52
CA TYR A 304 3.72 5.34 -19.92
C TYR A 304 4.66 4.32 -20.58
N LEU A 305 4.23 3.07 -20.71
CA LEU A 305 5.00 2.00 -21.36
C LEU A 305 5.35 2.36 -22.80
N LYS A 306 4.40 2.89 -23.59
CA LYS A 306 4.64 3.38 -24.95
C LYS A 306 5.67 4.50 -25.01
N LYS A 307 5.58 5.48 -24.10
CA LYS A 307 6.50 6.61 -24.02
C LYS A 307 7.94 6.15 -23.77
N HIS A 308 8.12 5.06 -23.05
CA HIS A 308 9.43 4.49 -22.72
C HIS A 308 9.85 3.32 -23.62
N ASN A 309 9.18 3.11 -24.78
CA ASN A 309 9.45 2.03 -25.75
C ASN A 309 9.38 0.62 -25.15
N VAL A 310 8.53 0.39 -24.18
CA VAL A 310 8.30 -0.92 -23.57
C VAL A 310 7.16 -1.61 -24.34
N GLN A 311 7.44 -2.79 -24.89
CA GLN A 311 6.46 -3.61 -25.63
C GLN A 311 5.73 -4.57 -24.71
#